data_a256495fd1461e6b1bec909d6fd262d0
#
_entry.id   a256495fd1461e6b1bec909d6fd262d0
#
_cell.length_a   1.000
_cell.length_b   1.000
_cell.length_c   1.000
_cell.angle_alpha   90.00
_cell.angle_beta   90.00
_cell.angle_gamma   90.00
#
_symmetry.space_group_name_H-M   'P 1'
#
loop_
_entity.id
_entity.type
_entity.pdbx_description
1 polymer ?
#
loop_
_entity_poly.entity_id
_entity_poly.type
_entity_poly.pdbx_seq_one_letter_code
_entity_poly.pdbx_strand_id
1 'polypeptide(L)'
;VYVDRGVKIGNGVKIENHATVYAGVQIEDKAFVGPHVTFTNDLHPRSFSTDWKIVETLVKEGASIGAGSVVMCGVTVGEYAMVGAGSIVTKDVPPRALVYGNPARVRGFVCKCGRKLKKEKENQKFVLMACLHCSEKYPISKESYTKYRKSKGEQ
;
A
#
# COMPACT_ATOMS: atom_id res chain seq x y z
N VAL A 1 17.70 9.57 2.64
CA VAL A 1 16.71 9.25 1.62
C VAL A 1 17.33 9.38 0.24
N TYR A 2 17.16 8.39 -0.61
CA TYR A 2 17.48 8.49 -2.02
C TYR A 2 16.17 8.69 -2.81
N VAL A 3 16.11 9.71 -3.63
CA VAL A 3 15.00 9.99 -4.55
C VAL A 3 15.59 10.18 -5.94
N ASP A 4 15.20 9.33 -6.86
CA ASP A 4 15.71 9.35 -8.22
C ASP A 4 15.02 10.43 -9.08
N ARG A 5 15.62 10.74 -10.22
CA ARG A 5 15.07 11.70 -11.18
C ARG A 5 13.69 11.26 -11.68
N GLY A 6 12.79 12.21 -11.91
CA GLY A 6 11.46 11.97 -12.45
C GLY A 6 10.44 11.40 -11.46
N VAL A 7 10.82 11.15 -10.20
CA VAL A 7 9.88 10.80 -9.13
C VAL A 7 8.93 11.99 -8.88
N LYS A 8 7.64 11.70 -8.75
CA LYS A 8 6.63 12.70 -8.41
C LYS A 8 6.19 12.51 -6.97
N ILE A 9 6.25 13.58 -6.18
CA ILE A 9 5.89 13.56 -4.76
C ILE A 9 4.88 14.67 -4.50
N GLY A 10 3.73 14.30 -3.94
CA GLY A 10 2.64 15.21 -3.59
C GLY A 10 2.90 16.03 -2.31
N ASN A 11 1.90 16.79 -1.92
CA ASN A 11 1.98 17.69 -0.77
C ASN A 11 1.85 16.92 0.56
N GLY A 12 2.60 17.34 1.57
CA GLY A 12 2.53 16.77 2.92
C GLY A 12 2.99 15.31 3.01
N VAL A 13 3.70 14.79 2.01
CA VAL A 13 4.31 13.47 2.04
C VAL A 13 5.46 13.46 3.04
N LYS A 14 5.54 12.41 3.84
CA LYS A 14 6.67 12.16 4.75
C LYS A 14 7.44 10.95 4.26
N ILE A 15 8.75 11.12 4.01
CA ILE A 15 9.66 10.05 3.64
C ILE A 15 10.76 9.97 4.68
N GLU A 16 10.80 8.86 5.39
CA GLU A 16 11.71 8.65 6.52
C GLU A 16 13.11 8.19 6.08
N ASN A 17 14.02 8.12 7.05
CA ASN A 17 15.44 7.82 6.85
C ASN A 17 15.66 6.54 6.01
N HIS A 18 16.67 6.60 5.15
CA HIS A 18 17.13 5.46 4.35
C HIS A 18 16.09 4.86 3.39
N ALA A 19 14.98 5.52 3.17
CA ALA A 19 14.06 5.12 2.11
C ALA A 19 14.70 5.34 0.73
N THR A 20 14.41 4.44 -0.21
CA THR A 20 14.93 4.45 -1.57
C THR A 20 13.77 4.49 -2.56
N VAL A 21 13.62 5.60 -3.27
CA VAL A 21 12.54 5.87 -4.21
C VAL A 21 13.11 6.02 -5.61
N TYR A 22 13.02 4.96 -6.41
CA TYR A 22 13.56 4.93 -7.76
C TYR A 22 12.64 5.58 -8.79
N ALA A 23 13.20 5.89 -9.97
CA ALA A 23 12.46 6.44 -11.11
C ALA A 23 11.22 5.58 -11.45
N GLY A 24 10.11 6.24 -11.80
CA GLY A 24 8.81 5.61 -12.07
C GLY A 24 7.88 5.57 -10.87
N VAL A 25 8.34 5.95 -9.68
CA VAL A 25 7.46 6.03 -8.50
C VAL A 25 6.73 7.37 -8.48
N GLN A 26 5.42 7.30 -8.22
CA GLN A 26 4.57 8.47 -8.00
C GLN A 26 3.93 8.32 -6.61
N ILE A 27 4.04 9.34 -5.77
CA ILE A 27 3.51 9.37 -4.40
C ILE A 27 2.55 10.54 -4.29
N GLU A 28 1.28 10.27 -4.07
CA GLU A 28 0.24 11.29 -3.91
C GLU A 28 0.30 11.93 -2.51
N ASP A 29 -0.56 12.93 -2.30
CA ASP A 29 -0.59 13.77 -1.11
C ASP A 29 -0.71 12.98 0.20
N LYS A 30 -0.09 13.49 1.26
CA LYS A 30 -0.20 12.99 2.64
C LYS A 30 0.20 11.53 2.84
N ALA A 31 0.88 10.91 1.87
CA ALA A 31 1.39 9.55 2.06
C ALA A 31 2.56 9.52 3.06
N PHE A 32 2.73 8.39 3.70
CA PHE A 32 3.84 8.11 4.62
C PHE A 32 4.69 6.95 4.10
N VAL A 33 5.99 7.18 3.99
CA VAL A 33 6.99 6.17 3.60
C VAL A 33 7.94 6.00 4.76
N GLY A 34 7.87 4.86 5.42
CA GLY A 34 8.67 4.54 6.60
C GLY A 34 10.16 4.37 6.31
N PRO A 35 11.01 4.33 7.36
CA PRO A 35 12.44 4.17 7.18
C PRO A 35 12.79 2.84 6.51
N HIS A 36 13.84 2.85 5.69
CA HIS A 36 14.32 1.69 4.93
C HIS A 36 13.31 1.08 3.96
N VAL A 37 12.25 1.78 3.60
CA VAL A 37 11.36 1.33 2.51
C VAL A 37 12.11 1.40 1.19
N THR A 38 11.97 0.36 0.38
CA THR A 38 12.57 0.29 -0.95
C THR A 38 11.49 0.07 -2.00
N PHE A 39 11.47 0.94 -3.01
CA PHE A 39 10.72 0.72 -4.23
C PHE A 39 11.63 0.12 -5.29
N THR A 40 11.16 -0.84 -6.07
CA THR A 40 11.87 -1.32 -7.25
C THR A 40 11.31 -0.67 -8.51
N ASN A 41 12.03 -0.70 -9.62
CA ASN A 41 11.57 -0.13 -10.90
C ASN A 41 11.87 -1.00 -12.12
N ASP A 42 12.56 -2.11 -11.91
CA ASP A 42 12.84 -3.13 -12.94
C ASP A 42 12.18 -4.45 -12.55
N LEU A 43 11.33 -4.98 -13.43
CA LEU A 43 10.60 -6.23 -13.18
C LEU A 43 11.47 -7.47 -13.52
N HIS A 44 12.42 -7.32 -14.42
CA HIS A 44 13.26 -8.41 -14.94
C HIS A 44 14.75 -8.05 -14.90
N PRO A 45 15.32 -7.75 -13.72
CA PRO A 45 16.66 -7.18 -13.60
C PRO A 45 17.73 -8.18 -14.08
N ARG A 46 18.59 -7.73 -14.99
CA ARG A 46 19.78 -8.42 -15.45
C ARG A 46 20.87 -7.39 -15.71
N SER A 47 22.05 -7.62 -15.18
CA SER A 47 23.20 -6.69 -15.32
C SER A 47 23.64 -6.45 -16.76
N PHE A 48 23.37 -7.40 -17.64
CA PHE A 48 23.72 -7.35 -19.06
C PHE A 48 22.56 -6.91 -19.98
N SER A 49 21.37 -6.64 -19.43
CA SER A 49 20.23 -6.18 -20.22
C SER A 49 20.41 -4.73 -20.62
N THR A 50 20.21 -4.41 -21.89
CA THR A 50 20.26 -3.06 -22.46
C THR A 50 18.89 -2.49 -22.78
N ASP A 51 17.83 -3.29 -22.64
CA ASP A 51 16.43 -2.98 -23.04
C ASP A 51 15.46 -2.91 -21.84
N TRP A 52 15.98 -2.81 -20.60
CA TRP A 52 15.13 -2.72 -19.42
C TRP A 52 14.24 -1.46 -19.45
N LYS A 53 13.05 -1.59 -18.93
CA LYS A 53 12.05 -0.50 -18.89
C LYS A 53 11.62 -0.24 -17.47
N ILE A 54 11.46 1.04 -17.15
CA ILE A 54 10.86 1.45 -15.88
C ILE A 54 9.41 0.99 -15.85
N VAL A 55 9.05 0.28 -14.79
CA VAL A 55 7.68 -0.09 -14.47
C VAL A 55 7.19 0.79 -13.33
N GLU A 56 6.16 1.59 -13.59
CA GLU A 56 5.68 2.61 -12.66
C GLU A 56 5.02 1.99 -11.42
N THR A 57 5.15 2.69 -10.30
CA THR A 57 4.51 2.37 -9.01
C THR A 57 3.75 3.58 -8.51
N LEU A 58 2.52 3.37 -8.04
CA LEU A 58 1.67 4.45 -7.57
C LEU A 58 1.33 4.26 -6.09
N VAL A 59 1.63 5.25 -5.29
CA VAL A 59 1.20 5.35 -3.89
C VAL A 59 0.13 6.43 -3.79
N LYS A 60 -1.09 6.01 -3.51
CA LYS A 60 -2.26 6.88 -3.45
C LYS A 60 -2.30 7.74 -2.18
N GLU A 61 -3.15 8.77 -2.21
CA GLU A 61 -3.33 9.73 -1.11
C GLU A 61 -3.48 9.03 0.25
N GLY A 62 -2.74 9.51 1.23
CA GLY A 62 -2.83 9.08 2.62
C GLY A 62 -2.38 7.64 2.89
N ALA A 63 -1.86 6.92 1.90
CA ALA A 63 -1.32 5.58 2.12
C ALA A 63 -0.09 5.61 3.03
N SER A 64 0.08 4.55 3.82
CA SER A 64 1.23 4.42 4.74
C SER A 64 1.99 3.13 4.46
N ILE A 65 3.29 3.24 4.29
CA ILE A 65 4.17 2.10 4.06
C ILE A 65 5.11 1.95 5.25
N GLY A 66 4.98 0.85 5.97
CA GLY A 66 5.75 0.56 7.18
C GLY A 66 7.23 0.32 6.92
N ALA A 67 8.04 0.56 7.95
CA ALA A 67 9.49 0.46 7.90
C ALA A 67 10.00 -0.86 7.31
N GLY A 68 11.06 -0.80 6.53
CA GLY A 68 11.73 -1.99 5.96
C GLY A 68 10.91 -2.76 4.94
N SER A 69 9.80 -2.22 4.45
CA SER A 69 9.01 -2.86 3.41
C SER A 69 9.63 -2.70 2.03
N VAL A 70 9.40 -3.68 1.16
CA VAL A 70 9.75 -3.60 -0.26
C VAL A 70 8.47 -3.53 -1.08
N VAL A 71 8.36 -2.54 -1.94
CA VAL A 71 7.25 -2.40 -2.90
C VAL A 71 7.77 -2.71 -4.29
N MET A 72 7.27 -3.80 -4.86
CA MET A 72 7.63 -4.17 -6.23
C MET A 72 7.03 -3.19 -7.23
N CYS A 73 7.74 -2.96 -8.32
CA CYS A 73 7.25 -2.13 -9.42
C CYS A 73 5.98 -2.71 -10.05
N GLY A 74 5.16 -1.85 -10.63
CA GLY A 74 3.86 -2.21 -11.20
C GLY A 74 2.72 -2.26 -10.18
N VAL A 75 2.98 -1.97 -8.91
CA VAL A 75 1.99 -2.03 -7.82
C VAL A 75 1.34 -0.66 -7.60
N THR A 76 0.03 -0.66 -7.38
CA THR A 76 -0.70 0.48 -6.82
C THR A 76 -1.01 0.22 -5.34
N VAL A 77 -0.54 1.11 -4.46
CA VAL A 77 -0.96 1.14 -3.05
C VAL A 77 -2.15 2.09 -2.93
N GLY A 78 -3.33 1.56 -2.64
CA GLY A 78 -4.60 2.27 -2.64
C GLY A 78 -4.70 3.35 -1.55
N GLU A 79 -5.67 4.24 -1.72
CA GLU A 79 -5.92 5.38 -0.82
C GLU A 79 -6.07 4.93 0.63
N TYR A 80 -5.36 5.61 1.54
CA TYR A 80 -5.36 5.30 2.97
C TYR A 80 -5.08 3.84 3.32
N ALA A 81 -4.50 3.07 2.41
CA ALA A 81 -4.04 1.72 2.71
C ALA A 81 -2.85 1.75 3.65
N MET A 82 -2.64 0.67 4.36
CA MET A 82 -1.52 0.53 5.28
C MET A 82 -0.75 -0.76 5.00
N VAL A 83 0.52 -0.61 4.71
CA VAL A 83 1.48 -1.72 4.59
C VAL A 83 2.21 -1.86 5.92
N GLY A 84 2.09 -3.02 6.55
CA GLY A 84 2.81 -3.30 7.79
C GLY A 84 4.33 -3.39 7.57
N ALA A 85 5.10 -3.06 8.60
CA ALA A 85 6.55 -3.08 8.53
C ALA A 85 7.12 -4.45 8.10
N GLY A 86 8.23 -4.43 7.36
CA GLY A 86 8.90 -5.64 6.86
C GLY A 86 8.15 -6.42 5.79
N SER A 87 7.16 -5.83 5.13
CA SER A 87 6.34 -6.51 4.14
C SER A 87 6.95 -6.48 2.73
N ILE A 88 6.66 -7.50 1.93
CA ILE A 88 6.99 -7.55 0.50
C ILE A 88 5.69 -7.42 -0.30
N VAL A 89 5.47 -6.23 -0.87
CA VAL A 89 4.25 -5.92 -1.62
C VAL A 89 4.44 -6.31 -3.08
N THR A 90 3.77 -7.37 -3.50
CA THR A 90 3.89 -7.98 -4.84
C THR A 90 2.65 -7.80 -5.71
N LYS A 91 1.57 -7.20 -5.18
CA LYS A 91 0.29 -6.98 -5.86
C LYS A 91 -0.35 -5.71 -5.36
N ASP A 92 -1.27 -5.17 -6.13
CA ASP A 92 -2.06 -4.00 -5.75
C ASP A 92 -2.71 -4.16 -4.37
N VAL A 93 -2.61 -3.11 -3.60
CA VAL A 93 -3.20 -3.00 -2.28
C VAL A 93 -4.51 -2.22 -2.39
N PRO A 94 -5.66 -2.83 -2.06
CA PRO A 94 -6.94 -2.14 -2.12
C PRO A 94 -6.98 -0.90 -1.22
N PRO A 95 -7.81 0.10 -1.54
CA PRO A 95 -8.02 1.25 -0.66
C PRO A 95 -8.36 0.80 0.77
N ARG A 96 -7.78 1.45 1.75
CA ARG A 96 -7.94 1.17 3.19
C ARG A 96 -7.54 -0.22 3.65
N ALA A 97 -7.01 -1.07 2.78
CA ALA A 97 -6.55 -2.38 3.20
C ALA A 97 -5.32 -2.29 4.11
N LEU A 98 -5.31 -3.09 5.17
CA LEU A 98 -4.12 -3.41 5.94
C LEU A 98 -3.50 -4.67 5.34
N VAL A 99 -2.30 -4.54 4.81
CA VAL A 99 -1.55 -5.67 4.27
C VAL A 99 -0.24 -5.85 5.01
N TYR A 100 0.19 -7.08 5.20
CA TYR A 100 1.53 -7.39 5.70
C TYR A 100 1.93 -8.84 5.38
N GLY A 101 3.23 -9.09 5.54
CA GLY A 101 3.87 -10.39 5.34
C GLY A 101 4.71 -10.46 4.06
N ASN A 102 5.29 -11.62 3.81
CA ASN A 102 6.06 -11.94 2.62
C ASN A 102 5.52 -13.23 1.97
N PRO A 103 4.82 -13.12 0.85
CA PRO A 103 4.31 -11.90 0.24
C PRO A 103 3.17 -11.28 1.06
N ALA A 104 3.02 -9.94 0.98
CA ALA A 104 1.97 -9.22 1.70
C ALA A 104 0.57 -9.66 1.25
N ARG A 105 -0.33 -9.81 2.23
CA ARG A 105 -1.73 -10.19 2.01
C ARG A 105 -2.66 -9.28 2.80
N VAL A 106 -3.89 -9.11 2.34
CA VAL A 106 -4.90 -8.33 3.06
C VAL A 106 -5.22 -9.01 4.40
N ARG A 107 -5.00 -8.30 5.49
CA ARG A 107 -5.19 -8.78 6.87
C ARG A 107 -6.23 -7.99 7.65
N GLY A 108 -6.84 -7.01 7.02
CA GLY A 108 -7.88 -6.17 7.59
C GLY A 108 -8.05 -4.89 6.80
N PHE A 109 -8.71 -3.93 7.42
CA PHE A 109 -8.93 -2.59 6.88
C PHE A 109 -8.67 -1.55 7.96
N VAL A 110 -8.30 -0.34 7.54
CA VAL A 110 -7.92 0.74 8.43
C VAL A 110 -8.70 2.02 8.16
N CYS A 111 -8.92 2.77 9.21
CA CYS A 111 -9.47 4.12 9.18
C CYS A 111 -8.42 5.14 8.72
N LYS A 112 -8.84 6.33 8.31
CA LYS A 112 -7.95 7.48 8.10
C LYS A 112 -7.07 7.79 9.33
N CYS A 113 -7.57 7.51 10.54
CA CYS A 113 -6.79 7.68 11.77
C CYS A 113 -5.75 6.57 12.00
N GLY A 114 -5.59 5.60 11.09
CA GLY A 114 -4.64 4.50 11.15
C GLY A 114 -5.08 3.29 11.97
N ARG A 115 -6.23 3.34 12.66
CA ARG A 115 -6.72 2.23 13.47
C ARG A 115 -7.54 1.23 12.66
N LYS A 116 -7.50 -0.04 13.07
CA LYS A 116 -8.27 -1.11 12.43
C LYS A 116 -9.77 -0.85 12.49
N LEU A 117 -10.43 -1.09 11.37
CA LEU A 117 -11.89 -1.06 11.25
C LEU A 117 -12.48 -2.39 11.71
N LYS A 118 -13.70 -2.34 12.25
CA LYS A 118 -14.52 -3.51 12.56
C LYS A 118 -15.75 -3.56 11.67
N LYS A 119 -16.14 -4.77 11.26
CA LYS A 119 -17.36 -4.99 10.49
C LYS A 119 -18.57 -4.59 11.33
N GLU A 120 -19.43 -3.74 10.77
CA GLU A 120 -20.71 -3.34 11.37
C GLU A 120 -21.87 -4.08 10.72
N LYS A 121 -21.97 -4.00 9.40
CA LYS A 121 -23.01 -4.69 8.62
C LYS A 121 -22.54 -5.00 7.21
N GLU A 122 -23.29 -5.82 6.53
CA GLU A 122 -22.99 -6.26 5.17
C GLU A 122 -24.29 -6.30 4.34
N ASN A 123 -24.18 -5.90 3.08
CA ASN A 123 -25.23 -6.06 2.09
C ASN A 123 -24.65 -6.66 0.79
N GLN A 124 -25.46 -6.72 -0.28
CA GLN A 124 -25.02 -7.29 -1.55
C GLN A 124 -23.87 -6.51 -2.22
N LYS A 125 -23.73 -5.20 -1.97
CA LYS A 125 -22.79 -4.32 -2.66
C LYS A 125 -21.51 -4.11 -1.90
N PHE A 126 -21.55 -3.99 -0.58
CA PHE A 126 -20.38 -3.66 0.25
C PHE A 126 -20.48 -4.22 1.67
N VAL A 127 -19.37 -4.16 2.37
CA VAL A 127 -19.28 -4.39 3.82
C VAL A 127 -19.03 -3.05 4.49
N LEU A 128 -19.95 -2.59 5.33
CA LEU A 128 -19.77 -1.38 6.13
C LEU A 128 -18.88 -1.70 7.32
N MET A 129 -17.79 -0.96 7.41
CA MET A 129 -16.84 -1.09 8.51
C MET A 129 -16.73 0.22 9.28
N ALA A 130 -16.63 0.12 10.60
CA ALA A 130 -16.59 1.27 11.51
C ALA A 130 -15.29 1.32 12.30
N CYS A 131 -14.84 2.54 12.55
CA CYS A 131 -13.73 2.82 13.46
C CYS A 131 -14.28 3.03 14.88
N LEU A 132 -13.85 2.23 15.84
CA LEU A 132 -14.27 2.37 17.23
C LEU A 132 -13.62 3.57 17.95
N HIS A 133 -12.63 4.21 17.32
CA HIS A 133 -11.94 5.35 17.93
C HIS A 133 -12.52 6.71 17.52
N CYS A 134 -12.74 6.91 16.22
CA CYS A 134 -13.25 8.20 15.70
C CYS A 134 -14.67 8.11 15.12
N SER A 135 -15.33 6.97 15.24
CA SER A 135 -16.70 6.69 14.78
C SER A 135 -16.93 6.80 13.26
N GLU A 136 -15.89 7.04 12.49
CA GLU A 136 -15.97 7.07 11.03
C GLU A 136 -16.32 5.70 10.45
N LYS A 137 -17.13 5.70 9.39
CA LYS A 137 -17.61 4.48 8.73
C LYS A 137 -17.24 4.50 7.26
N TYR A 138 -16.86 3.33 6.74
CA TYR A 138 -16.42 3.18 5.35
C TYR A 138 -17.08 1.96 4.69
N PRO A 139 -17.64 2.12 3.49
CA PRO A 139 -18.05 0.99 2.67
C PRO A 139 -16.81 0.35 2.02
N ILE A 140 -16.54 -0.89 2.36
CA ILE A 140 -15.49 -1.69 1.73
C ILE A 140 -16.10 -2.54 0.63
N SER A 141 -15.52 -2.53 -0.57
CA SER A 141 -16.02 -3.32 -1.68
C SER A 141 -16.01 -4.82 -1.37
N LYS A 142 -16.96 -5.55 -1.92
CA LYS A 142 -17.02 -7.02 -1.79
C LYS A 142 -15.75 -7.69 -2.29
N GLU A 143 -15.16 -7.19 -3.38
CA GLU A 143 -13.92 -7.71 -3.92
C GLU A 143 -12.77 -7.61 -2.91
N SER A 144 -12.56 -6.43 -2.32
CA SER A 144 -11.53 -6.21 -1.30
C SER A 144 -11.77 -7.06 -0.06
N TYR A 145 -13.02 -7.17 0.38
CA TYR A 145 -13.38 -7.98 1.54
C TYR A 145 -13.19 -9.47 1.27
N THR A 146 -13.43 -9.94 0.04
CA THR A 146 -13.14 -11.31 -0.36
C THR A 146 -11.65 -11.65 -0.31
N LYS A 147 -10.79 -10.71 -0.73
CA LYS A 147 -9.32 -10.87 -0.58
C LYS A 147 -8.92 -11.05 0.89
N TYR A 148 -9.55 -10.31 1.79
CA TYR A 148 -9.36 -10.44 3.24
C TYR A 148 -9.81 -11.81 3.77
N ARG A 149 -11.02 -12.28 3.41
CA ARG A 149 -11.52 -13.60 3.82
C ARG A 149 -10.61 -14.73 3.34
N LYS A 150 -10.24 -14.73 2.07
CA LYS A 150 -9.32 -15.73 1.51
C LYS A 150 -7.97 -15.75 2.24
N SER A 151 -7.46 -14.62 2.69
CA SER A 151 -6.20 -14.57 3.44
C SER A 151 -6.30 -15.18 4.84
N LYS A 152 -7.53 -15.33 5.37
CA LYS A 152 -7.81 -16.04 6.63
C LYS A 152 -8.09 -17.53 6.46
N GLY A 153 -8.18 -18.03 5.22
CA GLY A 153 -8.61 -19.40 4.94
C GLY A 153 -10.12 -19.62 5.00
N GLU A 154 -10.90 -18.53 5.02
CA GLU A 154 -12.36 -18.59 4.95
C GLU A 154 -12.79 -18.67 3.48
N GLN A 155 -13.56 -19.71 3.13
CA GLN A 155 -14.16 -19.88 1.80
C GLN A 155 -15.41 -19.03 1.61
#